data_ca76929c03101cca41de00f423607831
#
_entry.id   ca76929c03101cca41de00f423607831
#
_cell.length_a   1.000
_cell.length_b   1.000
_cell.length_c   1.000
_cell.angle_alpha   90.00
_cell.angle_beta   90.00
_cell.angle_gamma   90.00
#
_symmetry.space_group_name_H-M   'P 1'
#
loop_
_entity.id
_entity.type
_entity.pdbx_description
1 polymer ?
#
loop_
_entity_poly.entity_id
_entity_poly.type
_entity_poly.pdbx_seq_one_letter_code
_entity_poly.pdbx_strand_id
1 'polypeptide(L)'
;MKQIIKLAAAAAFGAIAAGSIVYAQASPPPPPRAIVSVYHAVPGHQEALLNWLAQQDRVAAAAGVAPMQLYAHTDGDSWDYMGIGPVTTEAQDDAMDAAARRMGLQTGPRAGLELRKHIQSHTDTFTVGPMTATQLLQRLGS
;
A
#
# COMPACT_ATOMS: atom_id res chain seq x y z
N MET A 1 36.62 -67.24 47.54
CA MET A 1 35.94 -66.84 46.31
C MET A 1 35.33 -65.46 46.53
N LYS A 2 36.02 -64.41 46.22
CA LYS A 2 35.49 -63.05 46.27
C LYS A 2 36.00 -62.29 45.02
N GLN A 3 35.11 -62.07 44.12
CA GLN A 3 35.39 -61.26 42.88
C GLN A 3 35.28 -59.76 43.21
N ILE A 4 36.34 -59.04 42.94
CA ILE A 4 36.42 -57.60 43.11
C ILE A 4 36.05 -56.99 41.80
N ILE A 5 34.91 -56.36 41.72
CA ILE A 5 34.48 -55.58 40.53
C ILE A 5 35.14 -54.21 40.60
N LYS A 6 36.02 -53.93 39.64
CA LYS A 6 36.60 -52.58 39.47
C LYS A 6 35.64 -51.74 38.64
N LEU A 7 35.05 -50.70 39.28
CA LEU A 7 34.35 -49.64 38.54
C LEU A 7 35.35 -48.72 37.88
N ALA A 8 35.34 -48.62 36.57
CA ALA A 8 36.02 -47.59 35.84
C ALA A 8 35.04 -46.41 35.63
N ALA A 9 35.33 -45.28 36.26
CA ALA A 9 34.60 -44.03 36.01
C ALA A 9 35.10 -43.39 34.72
N ALA A 10 34.30 -43.39 33.67
CA ALA A 10 34.56 -42.62 32.48
C ALA A 10 33.98 -41.21 32.64
N ALA A 11 34.85 -40.20 32.80
CA ALA A 11 34.45 -38.80 32.79
C ALA A 11 34.24 -38.38 31.33
N ALA A 12 32.98 -38.22 30.91
CA ALA A 12 32.63 -37.64 29.61
C ALA A 12 32.66 -36.12 29.74
N PHE A 13 33.70 -35.49 29.17
CA PHE A 13 33.71 -34.04 28.96
C PHE A 13 32.75 -33.71 27.82
N GLY A 14 31.55 -33.24 28.15
CA GLY A 14 30.61 -32.69 27.18
C GLY A 14 31.05 -31.28 26.82
N ALA A 15 31.58 -31.10 25.61
CA ALA A 15 31.80 -29.79 25.00
C ALA A 15 30.42 -29.18 24.67
N ILE A 16 30.00 -28.18 25.44
CA ILE A 16 28.83 -27.37 25.09
C ILE A 16 29.27 -26.44 23.96
N ALA A 17 28.95 -26.79 22.73
CA ALA A 17 29.05 -25.88 21.59
C ALA A 17 27.93 -24.84 21.74
N ALA A 18 28.27 -23.67 22.29
CA ALA A 18 27.39 -22.50 22.29
C ALA A 18 27.23 -22.03 20.83
N GLY A 19 26.26 -22.59 20.13
CA GLY A 19 25.85 -22.12 18.81
C GLY A 19 25.24 -20.72 18.98
N SER A 20 25.97 -19.69 18.57
CA SER A 20 25.43 -18.34 18.45
C SER A 20 24.33 -18.36 17.40
N ILE A 21 23.07 -18.36 17.84
CA ILE A 21 21.94 -18.13 16.92
C ILE A 21 22.02 -16.69 16.49
N VAL A 22 22.62 -16.43 15.33
CA VAL A 22 22.54 -15.13 14.65
C VAL A 22 21.10 -15.00 14.18
N TYR A 23 20.29 -14.28 14.93
CA TYR A 23 19.01 -13.82 14.41
C TYR A 23 19.30 -12.86 13.27
N ALA A 24 19.15 -13.34 12.04
CA ALA A 24 19.11 -12.45 10.89
C ALA A 24 17.94 -11.50 11.12
N GLN A 25 18.25 -10.26 11.48
CA GLN A 25 17.22 -9.20 11.55
C GLN A 25 16.65 -9.07 10.15
N ALA A 26 15.43 -9.58 9.97
CA ALA A 26 14.72 -9.36 8.72
C ALA A 26 14.63 -7.84 8.52
N SER A 27 15.11 -7.38 7.37
CA SER A 27 14.98 -5.96 7.01
C SER A 27 13.50 -5.57 7.14
N PRO A 28 13.20 -4.43 7.76
CA PRO A 28 11.81 -3.99 7.87
C PRO A 28 11.18 -3.95 6.47
N PRO A 29 9.92 -4.34 6.35
CA PRO A 29 9.25 -4.32 5.05
C PRO A 29 9.34 -2.90 4.44
N PRO A 30 9.42 -2.81 3.11
CA PRO A 30 9.42 -1.50 2.46
C PRO A 30 8.16 -0.73 2.87
N PRO A 31 8.23 0.59 3.00
CA PRO A 31 7.06 1.39 3.35
C PRO A 31 5.99 1.26 2.28
N PRO A 32 4.72 1.31 2.65
CA PRO A 32 3.64 1.29 1.69
C PRO A 32 3.78 2.47 0.72
N ARG A 33 3.45 2.24 -0.54
CA ARG A 33 3.40 3.27 -1.58
C ARG A 33 1.95 3.69 -1.79
N ALA A 34 1.75 4.97 -2.07
CA ALA A 34 0.44 5.51 -2.38
C ALA A 34 0.51 6.47 -3.57
N ILE A 35 -0.62 6.68 -4.22
CA ILE A 35 -0.84 7.78 -5.16
C ILE A 35 -1.63 8.83 -4.41
N VAL A 36 -1.16 10.08 -4.45
CA VAL A 36 -1.91 11.26 -4.02
C VAL A 36 -2.38 11.97 -5.27
N SER A 37 -3.70 12.07 -5.43
CA SER A 37 -4.36 12.74 -6.54
C SER A 37 -5.03 14.01 -6.04
N VAL A 38 -4.75 15.15 -6.68
CA VAL A 38 -5.39 16.43 -6.38
C VAL A 38 -6.24 16.83 -7.58
N TYR A 39 -7.52 17.12 -7.35
CA TYR A 39 -8.50 17.41 -8.38
C TYR A 39 -9.01 18.85 -8.30
N HIS A 40 -9.06 19.52 -9.46
CA HIS A 40 -9.76 20.77 -9.67
C HIS A 40 -10.95 20.49 -10.58
N ALA A 41 -12.15 20.56 -10.03
CA ALA A 41 -13.37 20.31 -10.79
C ALA A 41 -13.64 21.46 -11.81
N VAL A 42 -14.28 21.15 -12.91
CA VAL A 42 -14.90 22.17 -13.74
C VAL A 42 -15.97 22.89 -12.87
N PRO A 43 -16.05 24.23 -12.89
CA PRO A 43 -17.06 24.96 -12.12
C PRO A 43 -18.47 24.42 -12.34
N GLY A 44 -19.15 24.04 -11.25
CA GLY A 44 -20.45 23.40 -11.27
C GLY A 44 -20.46 21.88 -11.46
N HIS A 45 -19.30 21.23 -11.67
CA HIS A 45 -19.18 19.79 -11.86
C HIS A 45 -18.70 19.04 -10.60
N GLN A 46 -18.63 19.68 -9.45
CA GLN A 46 -18.11 19.07 -8.21
C GLN A 46 -18.87 17.78 -7.85
N GLU A 47 -20.20 17.82 -7.89
CA GLU A 47 -21.02 16.64 -7.63
C GLU A 47 -20.86 15.55 -8.71
N ALA A 48 -20.76 15.94 -9.98
CA ALA A 48 -20.52 15.00 -11.07
C ALA A 48 -19.15 14.30 -10.94
N LEU A 49 -18.12 15.02 -10.50
CA LEU A 49 -16.81 14.45 -10.18
C LEU A 49 -16.89 13.48 -9.01
N LEU A 50 -17.60 13.83 -7.92
CA LEU A 50 -17.81 12.91 -6.79
C LEU A 50 -18.54 11.64 -7.20
N ASN A 51 -19.55 11.75 -8.04
CA ASN A 51 -20.26 10.60 -8.58
C ASN A 51 -19.35 9.69 -9.41
N TRP A 52 -18.46 10.28 -10.21
CA TRP A 52 -17.46 9.52 -10.96
C TRP A 52 -16.47 8.82 -10.02
N LEU A 53 -15.93 9.50 -9.01
CA LEU A 53 -15.03 8.93 -7.99
C LEU A 53 -15.70 7.80 -7.23
N ALA A 54 -16.96 7.97 -6.81
CA ALA A 54 -17.75 6.92 -6.14
C ALA A 54 -17.99 5.69 -7.04
N GLN A 55 -18.02 5.85 -8.37
CA GLN A 55 -18.03 4.71 -9.29
C GLN A 55 -16.68 3.97 -9.25
N GLN A 56 -15.56 4.67 -9.22
CA GLN A 56 -14.23 4.05 -9.12
C GLN A 56 -14.07 3.30 -7.79
N ASP A 57 -14.60 3.83 -6.68
CA ASP A 57 -14.60 3.12 -5.38
C ASP A 57 -15.34 1.78 -5.46
N ARG A 58 -16.48 1.74 -6.15
CA ARG A 58 -17.24 0.49 -6.38
C ARG A 58 -16.45 -0.50 -7.24
N VAL A 59 -15.77 -0.01 -8.27
CA VAL A 59 -14.89 -0.84 -9.13
C VAL A 59 -13.74 -1.42 -8.30
N ALA A 60 -13.08 -0.59 -7.50
CA ALA A 60 -11.98 -1.02 -6.61
C ALA A 60 -12.45 -2.10 -5.62
N ALA A 61 -13.59 -1.86 -4.94
CA ALA A 61 -14.18 -2.82 -4.02
C ALA A 61 -14.50 -4.16 -4.69
N ALA A 62 -15.06 -4.13 -5.90
CA ALA A 62 -15.37 -5.35 -6.66
C ALA A 62 -14.14 -6.10 -7.16
N ALA A 63 -13.00 -5.44 -7.25
CA ALA A 63 -11.69 -6.00 -7.59
C ALA A 63 -10.87 -6.42 -6.35
N GLY A 64 -11.39 -6.21 -5.12
CA GLY A 64 -10.66 -6.46 -3.89
C GLY A 64 -9.52 -5.46 -3.62
N VAL A 65 -9.58 -4.29 -4.23
CA VAL A 65 -8.62 -3.19 -4.03
C VAL A 65 -9.22 -2.21 -3.01
N ALA A 66 -8.38 -1.71 -2.10
CA ALA A 66 -8.82 -0.69 -1.15
C ALA A 66 -9.25 0.59 -1.89
N PRO A 67 -10.38 1.22 -1.51
CA PRO A 67 -10.80 2.46 -2.11
C PRO A 67 -9.84 3.61 -1.74
N MET A 68 -9.90 4.68 -2.53
CA MET A 68 -9.18 5.91 -2.24
C MET A 68 -9.76 6.60 -0.98
N GLN A 69 -8.88 7.12 -0.11
CA GLN A 69 -9.29 8.02 0.96
C GLN A 69 -9.47 9.42 0.37
N LEU A 70 -10.68 9.95 0.39
CA LEU A 70 -11.01 11.24 -0.20
C LEU A 70 -11.10 12.33 0.86
N TYR A 71 -10.50 13.49 0.57
CA TYR A 71 -10.56 14.72 1.34
C TYR A 71 -11.22 15.79 0.49
N ALA A 72 -12.21 16.48 1.06
CA ALA A 72 -12.81 17.65 0.44
C ALA A 72 -12.12 18.92 0.95
N HIS A 73 -11.89 19.87 0.06
CA HIS A 73 -11.36 21.19 0.43
C HIS A 73 -12.37 21.96 1.31
N THR A 74 -11.87 22.65 2.30
CA THR A 74 -12.69 23.50 3.18
C THR A 74 -12.20 24.96 3.20
N ASP A 75 -10.89 25.17 3.15
CA ASP A 75 -10.27 26.49 3.17
C ASP A 75 -8.80 26.39 2.73
N GLY A 76 -8.25 27.45 2.11
CA GLY A 76 -6.85 27.54 1.68
C GLY A 76 -6.67 27.55 0.16
N ASP A 77 -6.00 26.54 -0.40
CA ASP A 77 -5.69 26.42 -1.83
C ASP A 77 -6.96 26.14 -2.67
N SER A 78 -6.86 26.26 -3.97
CA SER A 78 -7.98 26.24 -4.93
C SER A 78 -8.43 24.84 -5.40
N TRP A 79 -7.88 23.74 -4.87
CA TRP A 79 -8.33 22.39 -5.25
C TRP A 79 -9.69 22.03 -4.62
N ASP A 80 -10.46 21.18 -5.26
CA ASP A 80 -11.77 20.72 -4.76
C ASP A 80 -11.65 19.45 -3.91
N TYR A 81 -10.88 18.45 -4.40
CA TYR A 81 -10.72 17.16 -3.73
C TYR A 81 -9.28 16.69 -3.79
N MET A 82 -8.85 15.98 -2.75
CA MET A 82 -7.60 15.24 -2.73
C MET A 82 -7.89 13.79 -2.36
N GLY A 83 -7.35 12.86 -3.14
CA GLY A 83 -7.45 11.44 -2.89
C GLY A 83 -6.11 10.81 -2.56
N ILE A 84 -6.09 9.85 -1.62
CA ILE A 84 -4.92 9.03 -1.34
C ILE A 84 -5.32 7.57 -1.53
N GLY A 85 -4.76 6.93 -2.54
CA GLY A 85 -5.05 5.54 -2.89
C GLY A 85 -3.82 4.63 -2.94
N PRO A 86 -3.99 3.31 -2.93
CA PRO A 86 -2.88 2.38 -3.08
C PRO A 86 -2.26 2.47 -4.47
N VAL A 87 -0.98 2.17 -4.57
CA VAL A 87 -0.36 1.83 -5.86
C VAL A 87 -0.74 0.40 -6.18
N THR A 88 -1.46 0.20 -7.27
CA THR A 88 -1.93 -1.11 -7.72
C THR A 88 -0.85 -1.89 -8.46
N THR A 89 -1.01 -3.20 -8.53
CA THR A 89 -0.24 -4.09 -9.39
C THR A 89 -0.98 -4.30 -10.71
N GLU A 90 -0.29 -4.75 -11.75
CA GLU A 90 -0.89 -5.08 -13.04
C GLU A 90 -2.09 -6.03 -12.91
N ALA A 91 -1.98 -7.07 -12.07
CA ALA A 91 -3.07 -7.99 -11.80
C ALA A 91 -4.29 -7.32 -11.13
N GLN A 92 -4.06 -6.32 -10.27
CA GLN A 92 -5.14 -5.53 -9.68
C GLN A 92 -5.78 -4.58 -10.70
N ASP A 93 -4.98 -3.99 -11.58
CA ASP A 93 -5.47 -3.14 -12.67
C ASP A 93 -6.34 -3.95 -13.63
N ASP A 94 -5.92 -5.16 -14.00
CA ASP A 94 -6.70 -6.08 -14.82
C ASP A 94 -8.02 -6.47 -14.15
N ALA A 95 -8.00 -6.72 -12.84
CA ALA A 95 -9.20 -7.04 -12.06
C ALA A 95 -10.17 -5.85 -11.98
N MET A 96 -9.65 -4.64 -11.81
CA MET A 96 -10.44 -3.40 -11.82
C MET A 96 -11.06 -3.16 -13.19
N ASP A 97 -10.30 -3.32 -14.26
CA ASP A 97 -10.78 -3.21 -15.64
C ASP A 97 -11.90 -4.24 -15.92
N ALA A 98 -11.75 -5.48 -15.46
CA ALA A 98 -12.77 -6.49 -15.59
C ALA A 98 -14.03 -6.14 -14.78
N ALA A 99 -13.87 -5.59 -13.57
CA ALA A 99 -14.98 -5.12 -12.74
C ALA A 99 -15.72 -3.95 -13.40
N ALA A 100 -15.00 -2.95 -13.91
CA ALA A 100 -15.56 -1.81 -14.62
C ALA A 100 -16.38 -2.24 -15.84
N ARG A 101 -15.85 -3.15 -16.67
CA ARG A 101 -16.58 -3.71 -17.82
C ARG A 101 -17.87 -4.42 -17.40
N ARG A 102 -17.88 -5.20 -16.32
CA ARG A 102 -19.10 -5.84 -15.79
C ARG A 102 -20.17 -4.83 -15.32
N MET A 103 -19.72 -3.65 -14.88
CA MET A 103 -20.60 -2.56 -14.47
C MET A 103 -21.02 -1.64 -15.64
N GLY A 104 -20.61 -1.96 -16.88
CA GLY A 104 -20.90 -1.13 -18.06
C GLY A 104 -20.12 0.18 -18.12
N LEU A 105 -19.03 0.28 -17.36
CA LEU A 105 -18.18 1.47 -17.31
C LEU A 105 -17.05 1.39 -18.36
N GLN A 106 -16.55 2.56 -18.75
CA GLN A 106 -15.39 2.64 -19.64
C GLN A 106 -14.11 2.24 -18.90
N THR A 107 -13.14 1.70 -19.64
CA THR A 107 -11.82 1.31 -19.12
C THR A 107 -10.70 1.93 -19.95
N GLY A 108 -9.49 1.90 -19.42
CA GLY A 108 -8.29 2.43 -20.07
C GLY A 108 -8.43 3.90 -20.48
N PRO A 109 -7.95 4.29 -21.67
CA PRO A 109 -7.97 5.70 -22.11
C PRO A 109 -9.37 6.32 -22.13
N ARG A 110 -10.43 5.51 -22.32
CA ARG A 110 -11.81 6.02 -22.35
C ARG A 110 -12.30 6.42 -20.96
N ALA A 111 -11.89 5.71 -19.90
CA ALA A 111 -12.17 6.12 -18.53
C ALA A 111 -11.53 7.48 -18.21
N GLY A 112 -10.32 7.73 -18.69
CA GLY A 112 -9.65 9.02 -18.58
C GLY A 112 -10.38 10.14 -19.32
N LEU A 113 -11.00 9.85 -20.47
CA LEU A 113 -11.84 10.83 -21.20
C LEU A 113 -13.12 11.15 -20.43
N GLU A 114 -13.72 10.19 -19.74
CA GLU A 114 -14.89 10.43 -18.87
C GLU A 114 -14.50 11.34 -17.69
N LEU A 115 -13.39 11.06 -17.00
CA LEU A 115 -12.89 11.92 -15.94
C LEU A 115 -12.71 13.37 -16.40
N ARG A 116 -12.11 13.58 -17.57
CA ARG A 116 -11.84 14.93 -18.14
C ARG A 116 -13.09 15.77 -18.40
N LYS A 117 -14.28 15.18 -18.43
CA LYS A 117 -15.53 15.93 -18.50
C LYS A 117 -15.86 16.67 -17.22
N HIS A 118 -15.27 16.26 -16.10
CA HIS A 118 -15.60 16.74 -14.75
C HIS A 118 -14.47 17.54 -14.11
N ILE A 119 -13.24 17.46 -14.65
CA ILE A 119 -12.08 18.14 -14.10
C ILE A 119 -11.53 19.22 -15.04
N GLN A 120 -11.11 20.33 -14.45
CA GLN A 120 -10.30 21.33 -15.12
C GLN A 120 -8.83 20.88 -15.19
N SER A 121 -8.34 20.29 -14.11
CA SER A 121 -7.02 19.69 -14.00
C SER A 121 -6.97 18.66 -12.89
N HIS A 122 -5.97 17.75 -12.94
CA HIS A 122 -5.57 16.94 -11.80
C HIS A 122 -4.06 16.68 -11.86
N THR A 123 -3.50 16.33 -10.71
CA THR A 123 -2.12 15.86 -10.60
C THR A 123 -2.10 14.60 -9.79
N ASP A 124 -1.29 13.63 -10.23
CA ASP A 124 -1.01 12.40 -9.51
C ASP A 124 0.44 12.38 -9.06
N THR A 125 0.66 12.11 -7.78
CA THR A 125 2.00 12.05 -7.19
C THR A 125 2.19 10.71 -6.50
N PHE A 126 3.25 9.99 -6.89
CA PHE A 126 3.65 8.77 -6.18
C PHE A 126 4.36 9.12 -4.89
N THR A 127 3.92 8.53 -3.80
CA THR A 127 4.41 8.80 -2.45
C THR A 127 4.81 7.52 -1.73
N VAL A 128 5.50 7.70 -0.62
CA VAL A 128 5.88 6.63 0.32
C VAL A 128 5.35 7.04 1.70
N GLY A 129 4.57 6.18 2.33
CA GLY A 129 3.96 6.46 3.63
C GLY A 129 2.58 5.82 3.75
N PRO A 130 1.83 6.12 4.85
CA PRO A 130 2.10 7.19 5.83
C PRO A 130 3.29 6.87 6.75
N MET A 131 4.04 7.91 7.13
CA MET A 131 5.11 7.83 8.13
C MET A 131 5.31 9.18 8.81
N THR A 132 5.90 9.17 10.00
CA THR A 132 6.31 10.40 10.68
C THR A 132 7.64 10.93 10.11
N ALA A 133 7.92 12.21 10.34
CA ALA A 133 9.21 12.80 9.96
C ALA A 133 10.40 12.04 10.61
N THR A 134 10.24 11.59 11.86
CA THR A 134 11.26 10.79 12.56
C THR A 134 11.51 9.46 11.85
N GLN A 135 10.46 8.76 11.43
CA GLN A 135 10.60 7.52 10.68
C GLN A 135 11.26 7.73 9.31
N LEU A 136 10.95 8.84 8.65
CA LEU A 136 11.61 9.18 7.39
C LEU A 136 13.10 9.49 7.59
N LEU A 137 13.45 10.28 8.60
CA LEU A 137 14.84 10.57 8.94
C LEU A 137 15.66 9.31 9.27
N GLN A 138 15.07 8.37 10.00
CA GLN A 138 15.71 7.08 10.29
C GLN A 138 16.03 6.29 9.03
N ARG A 139 15.19 6.36 8.00
CA ARG A 139 15.41 5.70 6.69
C ARG A 139 16.49 6.39 5.86
N LEU A 140 16.63 7.69 5.96
CA LEU A 140 17.67 8.45 5.25
C LEU A 140 19.06 8.27 5.86
N GLY A 141 19.14 7.90 7.14
CA GLY A 141 20.40 7.65 7.87
C GLY A 141 20.85 6.19 7.86
N SER A 142 20.09 5.29 7.26
CA SER A 142 20.41 3.87 7.04
C SER A 142 20.88 3.65 5.61
#